data_42cc1ab9b82ae2bab2acb876d0b4cde8
#
_entry.id   42cc1ab9b82ae2bab2acb876d0b4cde8
#
_cell.length_a   1.000
_cell.length_b   1.000
_cell.length_c   1.000
_cell.angle_alpha   90.00
_cell.angle_beta   90.00
_cell.angle_gamma   90.00
#
_symmetry.space_group_name_H-M   'P 1'
#
loop_
_entity.id
_entity.type
_entity.pdbx_description
1 polymer ?
#
loop_
_entity_poly.entity_id
_entity_poly.type
_entity_poly.pdbx_seq_one_letter_code
_entity_poly.pdbx_strand_id
1 'polypeptide(L)'
;LVRVIVPTVIGVLIGAGGVTYLHRNDVTAAQGSRVASAGGGDEAADGLSSLRGDVARLKVNAPSQSHTMSDVGNHWTSLWFAAEKKNWPLAMFYFEEARAHIVWTIQLRPVRKAEDGSDVNLMPIFQSIDTSAFKSVTDAIQAKDSTAFVAAYRESLAACYGCHKASGKPYLRPQIPTAPVQTIINLDAAATWP
;
A
#
# COMPACT_ATOMS: atom_id res chain seq x y z
N LEU A 1 -37.97 -50.48 23.28
CA LEU A 1 -37.98 -49.01 23.45
C LEU A 1 -36.59 -48.47 23.01
N VAL A 2 -36.50 -48.07 21.74
CA VAL A 2 -35.29 -47.44 21.18
C VAL A 2 -35.58 -45.91 21.19
N ARG A 3 -34.79 -45.17 21.94
CA ARG A 3 -34.79 -43.72 21.90
C ARG A 3 -33.87 -43.25 20.80
N VAL A 4 -34.45 -42.65 19.76
CA VAL A 4 -33.72 -41.94 18.72
C VAL A 4 -33.37 -40.55 19.25
N ILE A 5 -32.07 -40.27 19.38
CA ILE A 5 -31.54 -38.93 19.67
C ILE A 5 -31.32 -38.23 18.35
N VAL A 6 -32.07 -37.18 18.08
CA VAL A 6 -31.89 -36.29 16.93
C VAL A 6 -30.84 -35.23 17.31
N PRO A 7 -29.74 -35.09 16.60
CA PRO A 7 -28.80 -33.99 16.87
C PRO A 7 -29.36 -32.68 16.28
N THR A 8 -29.53 -31.70 17.14
CA THR A 8 -29.87 -30.33 16.75
C THR A 8 -28.64 -29.68 16.11
N VAL A 9 -28.70 -29.44 14.82
CA VAL A 9 -27.69 -28.64 14.11
C VAL A 9 -27.97 -27.18 14.38
N ILE A 10 -27.11 -26.55 15.16
CA ILE A 10 -27.12 -25.07 15.33
C ILE A 10 -26.37 -24.49 14.15
N GLY A 11 -27.14 -23.98 13.18
CA GLY A 11 -26.60 -23.18 12.08
C GLY A 11 -26.22 -21.78 12.56
N VAL A 12 -24.93 -21.47 12.57
CA VAL A 12 -24.45 -20.09 12.77
C VAL A 12 -24.57 -19.35 11.44
N LEU A 13 -25.60 -18.52 11.32
CA LEU A 13 -25.71 -17.55 10.25
C LEU A 13 -24.80 -16.35 10.60
N ILE A 14 -23.69 -16.22 9.88
CA ILE A 14 -22.91 -15.00 9.90
C ILE A 14 -23.63 -13.99 9.02
N GLY A 15 -24.50 -13.18 9.64
CA GLY A 15 -25.14 -12.05 9.00
C GLY A 15 -24.19 -10.86 8.99
N ALA A 16 -24.00 -10.25 7.81
CA ALA A 16 -23.36 -8.95 7.66
C ALA A 16 -24.15 -7.92 8.50
N GLY A 17 -23.56 -7.50 9.64
CA GLY A 17 -24.16 -6.57 10.56
C GLY A 17 -24.13 -5.15 10.06
N GLY A 18 -25.19 -4.74 9.33
CA GLY A 18 -25.52 -3.34 9.21
C GLY A 18 -26.10 -2.85 10.52
N VAL A 19 -25.42 -1.91 11.18
CA VAL A 19 -25.96 -1.23 12.38
C VAL A 19 -27.03 -0.26 11.92
N THR A 20 -28.30 -0.69 11.95
CA THR A 20 -29.45 0.19 11.82
C THR A 20 -29.78 0.80 13.17
N TYR A 21 -29.43 2.07 13.36
CA TYR A 21 -29.95 2.89 14.45
C TYR A 21 -31.43 3.17 14.18
N LEU A 22 -32.31 2.46 14.88
CA LEU A 22 -33.72 2.80 14.91
C LEU A 22 -33.92 4.01 15.84
N HIS A 23 -33.99 5.20 15.23
CA HIS A 23 -34.53 6.35 15.95
C HIS A 23 -36.05 6.22 15.98
N ARG A 24 -36.59 6.04 17.17
CA ARG A 24 -38.02 6.07 17.45
C ARG A 24 -38.45 7.55 17.41
N ASN A 25 -39.02 7.98 16.30
CA ASN A 25 -39.65 9.29 16.23
C ASN A 25 -41.10 9.14 16.66
N ASP A 26 -41.42 9.63 17.85
CA ASP A 26 -42.78 9.93 18.24
C ASP A 26 -43.26 11.14 17.40
N VAL A 27 -44.14 10.84 16.45
CA VAL A 27 -44.78 11.88 15.64
C VAL A 27 -45.98 12.40 16.42
N THR A 28 -45.76 13.47 17.18
CA THR A 28 -46.88 14.35 17.60
C THR A 28 -47.11 15.36 16.49
N ALA A 29 -48.25 15.29 15.85
CA ALA A 29 -48.70 16.29 14.90
C ALA A 29 -48.96 17.63 15.61
N ALA A 30 -48.21 18.65 15.26
CA ALA A 30 -48.53 20.04 15.56
C ALA A 30 -48.02 20.96 14.44
N GLN A 31 -48.97 21.50 13.73
CA GLN A 31 -49.01 22.85 13.12
C GLN A 31 -47.77 23.42 12.44
N GLY A 32 -48.02 23.78 11.19
CA GLY A 32 -47.16 24.50 10.28
C GLY A 32 -46.29 25.61 10.89
N SER A 33 -44.99 25.44 10.77
CA SER A 33 -44.04 26.50 10.78
C SER A 33 -43.32 26.55 9.46
N ARG A 34 -43.35 27.68 8.83
CA ARG A 34 -42.59 28.03 7.63
C ARG A 34 -41.13 27.71 7.93
N VAL A 35 -40.59 26.67 7.29
CA VAL A 35 -39.16 26.42 7.34
C VAL A 35 -38.46 27.56 6.62
N ALA A 36 -37.80 28.39 7.38
CA ALA A 36 -36.83 29.36 6.87
C ALA A 36 -35.67 28.53 6.24
N SER A 37 -35.72 28.39 4.93
CA SER A 37 -34.66 27.72 4.14
C SER A 37 -33.54 28.71 3.77
N ALA A 38 -32.96 29.40 4.76
CA ALA A 38 -31.91 30.36 4.52
C ALA A 38 -30.60 30.10 5.33
N GLY A 39 -30.56 29.11 6.24
CA GLY A 39 -29.35 28.88 7.06
C GLY A 39 -28.52 27.66 6.66
N GLY A 40 -29.12 26.64 6.01
CA GLY A 40 -28.40 25.39 5.72
C GLY A 40 -27.42 25.46 4.55
N GLY A 41 -27.54 26.45 3.69
CA GLY A 41 -26.64 26.63 2.54
C GLY A 41 -25.28 27.21 2.94
N ASP A 42 -25.28 28.15 3.85
CA ASP A 42 -24.04 28.81 4.27
C ASP A 42 -23.20 27.92 5.16
N GLU A 43 -23.79 27.17 6.09
CA GLU A 43 -23.07 26.19 6.91
C GLU A 43 -22.46 25.06 6.07
N ALA A 44 -23.15 24.58 5.06
CA ALA A 44 -22.63 23.58 4.14
C ALA A 44 -21.50 24.13 3.25
N ALA A 45 -21.60 25.39 2.82
CA ALA A 45 -20.57 26.07 2.05
C ALA A 45 -19.31 26.31 2.88
N ASP A 46 -19.46 26.73 4.14
CA ASP A 46 -18.36 26.91 5.08
C ASP A 46 -17.68 25.57 5.42
N GLY A 47 -18.46 24.50 5.63
CA GLY A 47 -17.94 23.16 5.84
C GLY A 47 -17.13 22.64 4.65
N LEU A 48 -17.62 22.86 3.41
CA LEU A 48 -16.91 22.53 2.20
C LEU A 48 -15.62 23.34 2.01
N SER A 49 -15.65 24.62 2.36
CA SER A 49 -14.48 25.49 2.30
C SER A 49 -13.40 25.03 3.30
N SER A 50 -13.78 24.70 4.53
CA SER A 50 -12.90 24.15 5.55
C SER A 50 -12.27 22.85 5.10
N LEU A 51 -13.07 21.90 4.60
CA LEU A 51 -12.58 20.61 4.07
C LEU A 51 -11.60 20.79 2.91
N ARG A 52 -11.86 21.72 1.99
CA ARG A 52 -10.93 22.05 0.89
C ARG A 52 -9.60 22.59 1.43
N GLY A 53 -9.65 23.43 2.45
CA GLY A 53 -8.47 23.94 3.15
C GLY A 53 -7.66 22.82 3.80
N ASP A 54 -8.32 21.88 4.48
CA ASP A 54 -7.68 20.72 5.10
C ASP A 54 -7.04 19.80 4.07
N VAL A 55 -7.75 19.49 2.99
CA VAL A 55 -7.21 18.70 1.88
C VAL A 55 -6.00 19.38 1.22
N ALA A 56 -6.05 20.70 1.03
CA ALA A 56 -4.93 21.44 0.48
C ALA A 56 -3.70 21.37 1.41
N ARG A 57 -3.91 21.54 2.71
CA ARG A 57 -2.87 21.41 3.74
C ARG A 57 -2.27 20.01 3.79
N LEU A 58 -3.10 18.97 3.74
CA LEU A 58 -2.64 17.57 3.70
C LEU A 58 -1.81 17.28 2.44
N LYS A 59 -2.21 17.82 1.28
CA LYS A 59 -1.46 17.66 0.03
C LYS A 59 -0.08 18.32 0.08
N VAL A 60 0.03 19.49 0.70
CA VAL A 60 1.32 20.21 0.86
C VAL A 60 2.24 19.46 1.83
N ASN A 61 1.68 18.89 2.89
CA ASN A 61 2.43 18.15 3.91
C ASN A 61 2.67 16.66 3.55
N ALA A 62 2.10 16.17 2.45
CA ALA A 62 2.35 14.81 1.99
C ALA A 62 3.83 14.64 1.61
N PRO A 63 4.45 13.49 1.93
CA PRO A 63 5.84 13.22 1.59
C PRO A 63 6.10 13.41 0.09
N SER A 64 7.30 13.91 -0.23
CA SER A 64 7.73 13.96 -1.63
C SER A 64 7.95 12.56 -2.18
N GLN A 65 7.81 12.40 -3.49
CA GLN A 65 8.07 11.10 -4.13
C GLN A 65 9.51 10.63 -3.90
N SER A 66 10.49 11.54 -3.85
CA SER A 66 11.87 11.15 -3.57
C SER A 66 12.05 10.64 -2.15
N HIS A 67 11.31 11.18 -1.18
CA HIS A 67 11.33 10.68 0.20
C HIS A 67 10.79 9.26 0.28
N THR A 68 9.60 9.01 -0.26
CA THR A 68 9.01 7.67 -0.24
C THR A 68 9.83 6.64 -1.05
N MET A 69 10.47 7.07 -2.16
CA MET A 69 11.37 6.21 -2.94
C MET A 69 12.71 5.94 -2.23
N SER A 70 13.13 6.79 -1.30
CA SER A 70 14.29 6.48 -0.44
C SER A 70 13.98 5.30 0.49
N ASP A 71 12.76 5.24 1.04
CA ASP A 71 12.32 4.10 1.84
C ASP A 71 12.25 2.82 1.00
N VAL A 72 11.73 2.90 -0.23
CA VAL A 72 11.80 1.78 -1.19
C VAL A 72 13.23 1.29 -1.38
N GLY A 73 14.19 2.21 -1.58
CA GLY A 73 15.61 1.87 -1.74
C GLY A 73 16.18 1.18 -0.49
N ASN A 74 15.84 1.65 0.70
CA ASN A 74 16.26 1.07 1.97
C ASN A 74 15.70 -0.36 2.15
N HIS A 75 14.40 -0.56 1.91
CA HIS A 75 13.78 -1.87 2.00
C HIS A 75 14.32 -2.83 0.94
N TRP A 76 14.52 -2.35 -0.30
CA TRP A 76 15.06 -3.17 -1.38
C TRP A 76 16.50 -3.59 -1.10
N THR A 77 17.32 -2.72 -0.53
CA THR A 77 18.68 -3.04 -0.05
C THR A 77 18.63 -4.09 1.06
N SER A 78 17.75 -3.91 2.04
CA SER A 78 17.62 -4.84 3.18
C SER A 78 17.10 -6.21 2.74
N LEU A 79 16.21 -6.25 1.74
CA LEU A 79 15.74 -7.48 1.09
C LEU A 79 16.92 -8.29 0.53
N TRP A 80 17.84 -7.64 -0.19
CA TRP A 80 19.01 -8.32 -0.76
C TRP A 80 19.83 -9.01 0.33
N PHE A 81 20.22 -8.29 1.38
CA PHE A 81 21.07 -8.83 2.44
C PHE A 81 20.37 -9.83 3.34
N ALA A 82 19.05 -9.69 3.56
CA ALA A 82 18.26 -10.71 4.25
C ALA A 82 18.26 -12.03 3.46
N ALA A 83 18.08 -11.96 2.12
CA ALA A 83 18.11 -13.15 1.27
C ALA A 83 19.52 -13.78 1.17
N GLU A 84 20.60 -12.97 1.11
CA GLU A 84 21.97 -13.48 1.19
C GLU A 84 22.23 -14.27 2.49
N LYS A 85 21.66 -13.83 3.58
CA LYS A 85 21.70 -14.50 4.90
C LYS A 85 20.69 -15.64 5.00
N LYS A 86 19.94 -15.94 3.93
CA LYS A 86 18.87 -16.94 3.90
C LYS A 86 17.78 -16.72 4.95
N ASN A 87 17.65 -15.48 5.43
CA ASN A 87 16.56 -15.07 6.30
C ASN A 87 15.30 -14.78 5.46
N TRP A 88 14.69 -15.86 4.94
CA TRP A 88 13.57 -15.76 4.02
C TRP A 88 12.33 -15.06 4.58
N PRO A 89 11.96 -15.25 5.88
CA PRO A 89 10.88 -14.47 6.47
C PRO A 89 11.15 -12.96 6.45
N LEU A 90 12.39 -12.56 6.80
CA LEU A 90 12.80 -11.16 6.78
C LEU A 90 12.92 -10.62 5.35
N ALA A 91 13.37 -11.44 4.40
CA ALA A 91 13.39 -11.08 2.99
C ALA A 91 11.97 -10.80 2.46
N MET A 92 11.00 -11.64 2.79
CA MET A 92 9.60 -11.42 2.42
C MET A 92 9.06 -10.13 3.03
N PHE A 93 9.31 -9.89 4.32
CA PHE A 93 8.92 -8.65 4.98
C PHE A 93 9.44 -7.41 4.24
N TYR A 94 10.73 -7.35 3.94
CA TYR A 94 11.29 -6.19 3.22
C TYR A 94 10.79 -6.06 1.79
N PHE A 95 10.47 -7.16 1.12
CA PHE A 95 9.83 -7.12 -0.19
C PHE A 95 8.44 -6.48 -0.10
N GLU A 96 7.63 -6.90 0.86
CA GLU A 96 6.27 -6.38 1.05
C GLU A 96 6.29 -4.89 1.43
N GLU A 97 7.21 -4.48 2.30
CA GLU A 97 7.39 -3.06 2.66
C GLU A 97 7.81 -2.22 1.44
N ALA A 98 8.79 -2.69 0.67
CA ALA A 98 9.19 -1.99 -0.54
C ALA A 98 8.03 -1.83 -1.54
N ARG A 99 7.27 -2.92 -1.75
CA ARG A 99 6.09 -2.92 -2.61
C ARG A 99 5.01 -1.96 -2.12
N ALA A 100 4.71 -1.97 -0.84
CA ALA A 100 3.72 -1.08 -0.22
C ALA A 100 4.11 0.39 -0.39
N HIS A 101 5.39 0.73 -0.18
CA HIS A 101 5.91 2.09 -0.36
C HIS A 101 5.86 2.55 -1.82
N ILE A 102 6.07 1.65 -2.80
CA ILE A 102 5.88 1.98 -4.22
C ILE A 102 4.41 2.31 -4.50
N VAL A 103 3.47 1.49 -4.04
CA VAL A 103 2.03 1.73 -4.20
C VAL A 103 1.65 3.07 -3.57
N TRP A 104 2.08 3.32 -2.34
CA TRP A 104 1.83 4.58 -1.65
C TRP A 104 2.40 5.78 -2.41
N THR A 105 3.64 5.68 -2.90
CA THR A 105 4.28 6.70 -3.74
C THR A 105 3.45 7.04 -4.98
N ILE A 106 2.92 6.00 -5.66
CA ILE A 106 2.09 6.17 -6.84
C ILE A 106 0.74 6.81 -6.49
N GLN A 107 0.11 6.39 -5.38
CA GLN A 107 -1.15 6.99 -4.92
C GLN A 107 -1.00 8.49 -4.61
N LEU A 108 0.13 8.89 -4.01
CA LEU A 108 0.42 10.30 -3.73
C LEU A 108 0.72 11.10 -4.99
N ARG A 109 1.35 10.49 -5.99
CA ARG A 109 1.80 11.15 -7.24
C ARG A 109 1.61 10.21 -8.43
N PRO A 110 0.36 9.99 -8.89
CA PRO A 110 0.04 8.97 -9.89
C PRO A 110 0.57 9.28 -11.29
N VAL A 111 0.80 10.55 -11.57
CA VAL A 111 1.26 11.01 -12.90
C VAL A 111 2.61 11.69 -12.78
N ARG A 112 3.51 11.36 -13.70
CA ARG A 112 4.81 12.00 -13.87
C ARG A 112 4.94 12.54 -15.28
N LYS A 113 5.89 13.45 -15.48
CA LYS A 113 6.26 13.91 -16.82
C LYS A 113 7.39 13.03 -17.35
N ALA A 114 7.24 12.57 -18.59
CA ALA A 114 8.32 12.02 -19.38
C ALA A 114 9.33 13.12 -19.79
N GLU A 115 10.41 12.74 -20.43
CA GLU A 115 11.45 13.69 -20.88
C GLU A 115 10.92 14.67 -21.94
N ASP A 116 9.99 14.24 -22.78
CA ASP A 116 9.30 15.06 -23.79
C ASP A 116 8.15 15.91 -23.22
N GLY A 117 7.93 15.86 -21.91
CA GLY A 117 6.86 16.59 -21.22
C GLY A 117 5.50 15.90 -21.22
N SER A 118 5.33 14.77 -21.88
CA SER A 118 4.08 14.01 -21.88
C SER A 118 3.76 13.44 -20.50
N ASP A 119 2.48 13.14 -20.25
CA ASP A 119 2.03 12.56 -18.99
C ASP A 119 2.21 11.05 -19.00
N VAL A 120 2.80 10.54 -17.92
CA VAL A 120 3.02 9.11 -17.66
C VAL A 120 2.24 8.69 -16.42
N ASN A 121 1.26 7.82 -16.62
CA ASN A 121 0.55 7.19 -15.50
C ASN A 121 1.40 6.03 -14.96
N LEU A 122 1.76 6.11 -13.68
CA LEU A 122 2.67 5.15 -13.05
C LEU A 122 1.99 3.82 -12.68
N MET A 123 0.68 3.82 -12.39
CA MET A 123 0.00 2.62 -11.89
C MET A 123 0.01 1.46 -12.91
N PRO A 124 -0.31 1.65 -14.19
CA PRO A 124 -0.22 0.55 -15.17
C PRO A 124 1.20 -0.01 -15.33
N ILE A 125 2.23 0.86 -15.26
CA ILE A 125 3.64 0.43 -15.31
C ILE A 125 3.94 -0.45 -14.10
N PHE A 126 3.56 0.01 -12.91
CA PHE A 126 3.77 -0.76 -11.69
C PHE A 126 3.03 -2.10 -11.71
N GLN A 127 1.77 -2.15 -12.13
CA GLN A 127 1.00 -3.38 -12.23
C GLN A 127 1.67 -4.43 -13.13
N SER A 128 2.27 -3.98 -14.24
CA SER A 128 3.05 -4.87 -15.10
C SER A 128 4.29 -5.43 -14.40
N ILE A 129 5.01 -4.62 -13.64
CA ILE A 129 6.19 -5.03 -12.86
C ILE A 129 5.77 -5.98 -11.72
N ASP A 130 4.70 -5.66 -11.03
CA ASP A 130 4.19 -6.41 -9.87
C ASP A 130 3.78 -7.83 -10.24
N THR A 131 3.12 -7.99 -11.39
CA THR A 131 2.67 -9.29 -11.88
C THR A 131 3.74 -10.10 -12.64
N SER A 132 4.92 -9.54 -12.87
CA SER A 132 6.04 -10.20 -13.55
C SER A 132 7.29 -10.28 -12.65
N ALA A 133 8.19 -9.31 -12.75
CA ALA A 133 9.47 -9.32 -12.03
C ALA A 133 9.32 -9.44 -10.50
N PHE A 134 8.35 -8.75 -9.91
CA PHE A 134 8.10 -8.83 -8.47
C PHE A 134 7.50 -10.18 -8.06
N LYS A 135 6.64 -10.73 -8.90
CA LYS A 135 6.15 -12.11 -8.69
C LYS A 135 7.31 -13.11 -8.68
N SER A 136 8.27 -12.98 -9.60
CA SER A 136 9.47 -13.86 -9.63
C SER A 136 10.27 -13.76 -8.32
N VAL A 137 10.38 -12.56 -7.71
CA VAL A 137 11.04 -12.39 -6.41
C VAL A 137 10.29 -13.13 -5.31
N THR A 138 8.96 -12.98 -5.23
CA THR A 138 8.16 -13.68 -4.22
C THR A 138 8.23 -15.20 -4.38
N ASP A 139 8.13 -15.70 -5.61
CA ASP A 139 8.23 -17.12 -5.91
C ASP A 139 9.60 -17.69 -5.44
N ALA A 140 10.69 -16.98 -5.71
CA ALA A 140 12.03 -17.38 -5.29
C ALA A 140 12.21 -17.36 -3.76
N ILE A 141 11.66 -16.35 -3.07
CA ILE A 141 11.68 -16.26 -1.60
C ILE A 141 10.90 -17.44 -0.98
N GLN A 142 9.71 -17.73 -1.51
CA GLN A 142 8.87 -18.82 -1.03
C GLN A 142 9.54 -20.19 -1.26
N ALA A 143 10.19 -20.37 -2.40
CA ALA A 143 10.97 -21.54 -2.71
C ALA A 143 12.29 -21.62 -1.92
N LYS A 144 12.70 -20.55 -1.25
CA LYS A 144 14.00 -20.42 -0.58
C LYS A 144 15.18 -20.67 -1.53
N ASP A 145 15.01 -20.30 -2.79
CA ASP A 145 15.98 -20.51 -3.86
C ASP A 145 16.83 -19.24 -4.05
N SER A 146 18.08 -19.30 -3.57
CA SER A 146 19.02 -18.19 -3.66
C SER A 146 19.41 -17.85 -5.11
N THR A 147 19.47 -18.84 -6.01
CA THR A 147 19.86 -18.64 -7.41
C THR A 147 18.74 -17.94 -8.16
N ALA A 148 17.50 -18.44 -8.01
CA ALA A 148 16.31 -17.82 -8.59
C ALA A 148 16.10 -16.41 -8.03
N PHE A 149 16.33 -16.20 -6.72
CA PHE A 149 16.24 -14.89 -6.09
C PHE A 149 17.19 -13.87 -6.73
N VAL A 150 18.47 -14.22 -6.91
CA VAL A 150 19.45 -13.33 -7.53
C VAL A 150 19.03 -12.92 -8.94
N ALA A 151 18.51 -13.88 -9.74
CA ALA A 151 18.03 -13.61 -11.08
C ALA A 151 16.81 -12.67 -11.06
N ALA A 152 15.80 -12.98 -10.24
CA ALA A 152 14.57 -12.19 -10.10
C ALA A 152 14.84 -10.77 -9.54
N TYR A 153 15.78 -10.64 -8.61
CA TYR A 153 16.20 -9.35 -8.07
C TYR A 153 16.81 -8.45 -9.17
N ARG A 154 17.70 -9.00 -10.02
CA ARG A 154 18.28 -8.30 -11.16
C ARG A 154 17.24 -7.85 -12.16
N GLU A 155 16.29 -8.72 -12.50
CA GLU A 155 15.17 -8.40 -13.37
C GLU A 155 14.32 -7.28 -12.80
N SER A 156 14.04 -7.30 -11.50
CA SER A 156 13.31 -6.24 -10.80
C SER A 156 14.04 -4.90 -10.85
N LEU A 157 15.37 -4.87 -10.67
CA LEU A 157 16.16 -3.63 -10.84
C LEU A 157 16.05 -3.08 -12.27
N ALA A 158 16.06 -3.94 -13.28
CA ALA A 158 15.88 -3.53 -14.67
C ALA A 158 14.49 -2.94 -14.91
N ALA A 159 13.43 -3.55 -14.33
CA ALA A 159 12.06 -3.07 -14.40
C ALA A 159 11.91 -1.71 -13.67
N CYS A 160 12.49 -1.56 -12.47
CA CYS A 160 12.55 -0.28 -11.74
C CYS A 160 13.22 0.81 -12.59
N TYR A 161 14.33 0.49 -13.25
CA TYR A 161 15.00 1.44 -14.14
C TYR A 161 14.15 1.80 -15.36
N GLY A 162 13.40 0.84 -15.91
CA GLY A 162 12.42 1.10 -16.96
C GLY A 162 11.39 2.15 -16.55
N CYS A 163 10.82 2.03 -15.34
CA CYS A 163 9.89 3.01 -14.78
C CYS A 163 10.55 4.38 -14.58
N HIS A 164 11.78 4.43 -14.06
CA HIS A 164 12.54 5.68 -13.89
C HIS A 164 12.76 6.38 -15.24
N LYS A 165 13.14 5.65 -16.28
CA LYS A 165 13.29 6.21 -17.63
C LYS A 165 11.98 6.78 -18.16
N ALA A 166 10.90 6.00 -18.08
CA ALA A 166 9.58 6.44 -18.51
C ALA A 166 9.12 7.71 -17.80
N SER A 167 9.53 7.89 -16.53
CA SER A 167 9.19 9.06 -15.70
C SER A 167 10.16 10.25 -15.86
N GLY A 168 10.96 10.29 -16.93
CA GLY A 168 11.92 11.37 -17.18
C GLY A 168 13.08 11.43 -16.17
N LYS A 169 13.50 10.29 -15.61
CA LYS A 169 14.58 10.20 -14.61
C LYS A 169 15.62 9.13 -14.96
N PRO A 170 16.19 9.16 -16.19
CA PRO A 170 17.16 8.14 -16.64
C PRO A 170 18.47 8.14 -15.85
N TYR A 171 18.71 9.17 -15.04
CA TYR A 171 19.88 9.28 -14.17
C TYR A 171 19.72 8.52 -12.84
N LEU A 172 18.50 8.10 -12.46
CA LEU A 172 18.24 7.26 -11.29
C LEU A 172 18.38 5.78 -11.69
N ARG A 173 19.57 5.24 -11.51
CA ARG A 173 19.93 3.89 -11.95
C ARG A 173 20.03 2.96 -10.75
N PRO A 174 19.04 2.05 -10.54
CA PRO A 174 19.14 1.04 -9.50
C PRO A 174 20.31 0.10 -9.76
N GLN A 175 20.93 -0.36 -8.67
CA GLN A 175 22.05 -1.32 -8.73
C GLN A 175 21.92 -2.35 -7.62
N ILE A 176 22.65 -3.46 -7.75
CA ILE A 176 22.80 -4.41 -6.64
C ILE A 176 23.56 -3.70 -5.53
N PRO A 177 23.04 -3.69 -4.29
CA PRO A 177 23.70 -3.02 -3.19
C PRO A 177 25.00 -3.74 -2.80
N THR A 178 26.02 -2.97 -2.46
CA THR A 178 27.35 -3.48 -2.07
C THR A 178 27.56 -3.49 -0.56
N ALA A 179 26.67 -2.83 0.19
CA ALA A 179 26.68 -2.78 1.64
C ALA A 179 25.25 -2.67 2.16
N PRO A 180 24.94 -3.27 3.31
CA PRO A 180 23.63 -3.11 3.93
C PRO A 180 23.39 -1.66 4.36
N VAL A 181 22.11 -1.26 4.39
CA VAL A 181 21.71 -0.02 5.05
C VAL A 181 22.04 -0.17 6.54
N GLN A 182 22.55 0.88 7.16
CA GLN A 182 22.74 0.86 8.60
C GLN A 182 21.38 0.73 9.29
N THR A 183 21.16 -0.41 9.93
CA THR A 183 19.89 -0.76 10.58
C THR A 183 20.15 -1.34 11.96
N ILE A 184 19.15 -1.22 12.85
CA ILE A 184 19.13 -1.90 14.15
C ILE A 184 18.60 -3.33 14.04
N ILE A 185 18.16 -3.76 12.86
CA ILE A 185 17.65 -5.11 12.61
C ILE A 185 18.81 -6.03 12.26
N ASN A 186 18.93 -7.14 13.00
CA ASN A 186 19.88 -8.18 12.67
C ASN A 186 19.38 -9.01 11.48
N LEU A 187 20.15 -9.04 10.40
CA LEU A 187 19.77 -9.72 9.16
C LEU A 187 20.05 -11.23 9.20
N ASP A 188 20.78 -11.72 10.20
CA ASP A 188 21.12 -13.14 10.33
C ASP A 188 19.88 -13.95 10.72
N ALA A 189 19.60 -15.03 9.97
CA ALA A 189 18.48 -15.92 10.24
C ALA A 189 18.63 -16.72 11.55
N ALA A 190 19.87 -16.91 12.01
CA ALA A 190 20.20 -17.61 13.25
C ALA A 190 20.35 -16.68 14.47
N ALA A 191 20.13 -15.37 14.30
CA ALA A 191 20.25 -14.41 15.37
C ALA A 191 19.29 -14.73 16.53
N THR A 192 19.81 -14.65 17.75
CA THR A 192 19.02 -14.73 18.97
C THR A 192 18.85 -13.32 19.54
N TRP A 193 17.77 -13.12 20.29
CA TRP A 193 17.59 -11.88 21.05
C TRP A 193 18.62 -11.84 22.17
N PRO A 194 19.31 -10.69 22.42
CA PRO A 194 20.26 -10.53 23.51
C PRO A 194 19.62 -10.67 24.89
#